data_cec616d4242c15640cb52b49c1502e55
#
_entry.id   cec616d4242c15640cb52b49c1502e55
#
_cell.length_a   1.000
_cell.length_b   1.000
_cell.length_c   1.000
_cell.angle_alpha   90.00
_cell.angle_beta   90.00
_cell.angle_gamma   90.00
#
_symmetry.space_group_name_H-M   'P 1'
#
loop_
_entity.id
_entity.type
_entity.pdbx_description
1 polymer ?
#
loop_
_entity_poly.entity_id
_entity_poly.type
_entity_poly.pdbx_seq_one_letter_code
_entity_poly.pdbx_strand_id
1 'polypeptide(L)' 'MSNVTNIYPSNSFSHVSKASSKEIEVGIIIGYDKEGNLTIYGGGMLNNKQPTASDWLWMIETFKSKLIAGDYSEDV' A
#
# COMPACT_ATOMS: atom_id res chain seq x y z
N MET A 1 -16.64 -5.02 4.88
CA MET A 1 -15.31 -4.48 5.16
C MET A 1 -15.10 -3.19 4.37
N SER A 2 -14.74 -2.13 5.04
CA SER A 2 -14.53 -0.86 4.36
C SER A 2 -13.11 -0.78 3.82
N ASN A 3 -12.95 -0.16 2.66
CA ASN A 3 -11.65 0.10 2.08
C ASN A 3 -11.23 1.53 2.43
N VAL A 4 -10.03 1.66 2.96
CA VAL A 4 -9.48 2.96 3.33
C VAL A 4 -8.25 3.23 2.48
N THR A 5 -8.18 4.42 1.90
CA THR A 5 -7.03 4.84 1.12
C THR A 5 -6.45 6.10 1.74
N ASN A 6 -5.20 6.02 2.15
CA ASN A 6 -4.49 7.14 2.76
C ASN A 6 -3.25 7.48 1.97
N ILE A 7 -3.21 8.69 1.43
CA ILE A 7 -2.03 9.21 0.74
C ILE A 7 -1.73 10.57 1.36
N TYR A 8 -0.53 10.72 1.89
CA TYR A 8 -0.10 11.93 2.58
C TYR A 8 1.15 12.48 1.92
N PRO A 9 0.99 13.29 0.85
CA PRO A 9 2.15 13.76 0.09
C PRO A 9 3.16 14.56 0.91
N SER A 10 2.70 15.22 1.99
CA SER A 10 3.57 16.02 2.84
C SER A 10 4.30 15.22 3.90
N ASN A 11 3.96 13.95 4.09
CA ASN A 11 4.57 13.11 5.11
C ASN A 11 5.76 12.34 4.55
N SER A 12 6.75 12.09 5.41
CA SER A 12 7.87 11.24 5.02
C SER A 12 7.42 9.79 4.87
N PHE A 13 8.12 9.05 4.04
CA PHE A 13 7.81 7.64 3.85
C PHE A 13 7.98 6.85 5.15
N SER A 14 8.96 7.21 5.99
CA SER A 14 9.14 6.51 7.26
C SER A 14 7.93 6.69 8.19
N HIS A 15 7.29 7.86 8.16
CA HIS A 15 6.08 8.09 8.92
C HIS A 15 4.93 7.19 8.44
N VAL A 16 4.74 7.15 7.13
CA VAL A 16 3.69 6.31 6.52
C VAL A 16 3.94 4.84 6.80
N SER A 17 5.18 4.40 6.69
CA SER A 17 5.56 3.02 6.94
C SER A 17 5.28 2.60 8.37
N LYS A 18 5.61 3.45 9.35
CA LYS A 18 5.35 3.15 10.76
C LYS A 18 3.86 3.08 11.06
N ALA A 19 3.09 4.01 10.51
CA ALA A 19 1.65 4.04 10.74
C ALA A 19 0.98 2.79 10.16
N SER A 20 1.34 2.44 8.92
CA SER A 20 0.72 1.30 8.25
C SER A 20 1.12 -0.04 8.88
N SER A 21 2.33 -0.16 9.41
CA SER A 21 2.81 -1.41 9.99
C SER A 21 1.99 -1.87 11.19
N LYS A 22 1.23 -0.97 11.80
CA LYS A 22 0.37 -1.29 12.94
C LYS A 22 -0.98 -1.87 12.51
N GLU A 23 -1.35 -1.69 11.27
CA GLU A 23 -2.67 -2.07 10.77
C GLU A 23 -2.65 -3.15 9.70
N ILE A 24 -1.56 -3.22 8.94
CA ILE A 24 -1.47 -4.09 7.78
C ILE A 24 -0.70 -5.36 8.13
N GLU A 25 -1.34 -6.51 7.95
CA GLU A 25 -0.71 -7.81 8.20
C GLU A 25 -0.10 -8.40 6.93
N VAL A 26 -0.66 -8.06 5.77
CA VAL A 26 -0.14 -8.49 4.48
C VAL A 26 -0.23 -7.32 3.53
N GLY A 27 0.83 -7.04 2.82
CA GLY A 27 0.81 -5.85 1.99
C GLY A 27 1.96 -5.76 1.00
N ILE A 28 1.90 -4.71 0.19
CA ILE A 28 2.87 -4.42 -0.86
C ILE A 28 3.38 -3.00 -0.64
N ILE A 29 4.69 -2.83 -0.81
CA ILE A 29 5.31 -1.52 -0.84
C ILE A 29 5.90 -1.32 -2.23
N ILE A 30 5.50 -0.26 -2.91
CA ILE A 30 5.98 0.07 -4.25
C ILE A 30 6.53 1.49 -4.19
N GLY A 31 7.74 1.68 -4.66
CA GLY A 31 8.32 3.01 -4.65
C GLY A 31 9.60 3.08 -5.44
N TYR A 32 10.19 4.25 -5.45
CA TYR A 32 11.49 4.47 -6.08
C TYR A 32 12.56 4.50 -5.01
N ASP A 33 13.67 3.84 -5.28
CA ASP A 33 14.83 3.92 -4.40
C ASP A 33 15.59 5.24 -4.64
N LYS A 34 16.72 5.39 -3.96
CA LYS A 34 17.52 6.63 -4.06
C LYS A 34 18.10 6.85 -5.44
N GLU A 35 18.24 5.79 -6.22
CA GLU A 35 18.78 5.84 -7.57
C GLU A 35 17.70 5.99 -8.63
N GLY A 36 16.43 6.03 -8.22
CA GLY A 36 15.32 6.18 -9.13
C GLY A 36 14.81 4.89 -9.72
N ASN A 37 15.21 3.75 -9.19
CA ASN A 37 14.73 2.45 -9.64
C ASN A 37 13.42 2.09 -8.95
N LEU A 38 12.47 1.57 -9.72
CA LEU A 38 11.22 1.09 -9.15
C LEU A 38 11.49 -0.17 -8.33
N THR A 39 11.11 -0.14 -7.08
CA THR A 39 11.36 -1.22 -6.14
C THR A 39 10.04 -1.67 -5.52
N ILE A 40 9.85 -2.97 -5.46
CA ILE A 40 8.60 -3.56 -4.98
C ILE A 40 8.91 -4.59 -3.91
N TYR A 41 8.29 -4.43 -2.76
CA TYR A 41 8.35 -5.40 -1.68
C TYR A 41 6.95 -5.88 -1.38
N GLY A 42 6.81 -7.16 -1.11
CA GLY A 42 5.54 -7.72 -0.66
C GLY A 42 5.80 -8.73 0.43
N GLY A 43 4.89 -8.83 1.37
CA GLY A 43 5.08 -9.79 2.44
C GLY A 43 3.92 -9.84 3.40
N GLY A 44 4.08 -10.73 4.37
CA GLY A 44 3.09 -10.95 5.41
C GLY A 44 2.24 -12.17 5.17
N MET A 45 1.44 -12.49 6.17
CA MET A 45 0.48 -13.59 6.10
C MET A 45 -0.80 -13.18 6.77
N LEU A 46 -1.92 -13.62 6.23
CA LEU A 46 -3.23 -13.40 6.82
C LEU A 46 -3.82 -14.75 7.21
N ASN A 47 -4.16 -14.91 8.48
CA ASN A 47 -4.70 -16.17 9.02
C ASN A 47 -3.77 -17.35 8.73
N ASN A 48 -2.47 -17.14 8.86
CA ASN A 48 -1.42 -18.14 8.63
C ASN A 48 -1.36 -18.66 7.19
N LYS A 49 -1.87 -17.87 6.24
CA LYS A 49 -1.82 -18.20 4.82
C LYS A 49 -1.09 -17.12 4.06
N GLN A 50 -0.26 -17.53 3.12
CA GLN A 50 0.38 -16.59 2.21
C GLN A 50 -0.62 -16.11 1.16
N PRO A 51 -0.53 -14.85 0.73
CA PRO A 51 -1.40 -14.37 -0.32
C PRO A 51 -1.09 -15.04 -1.65
N THR A 52 -2.14 -15.25 -2.44
CA THR A 52 -2.00 -15.77 -3.80
C THR A 52 -1.74 -14.62 -4.77
N ALA A 53 -1.41 -14.97 -6.01
CA ALA A 53 -1.26 -13.96 -7.06
C ALA A 53 -2.55 -13.16 -7.25
N SER A 54 -3.70 -13.79 -7.10
CA SER A 54 -4.99 -13.11 -7.19
C SER A 54 -5.17 -12.08 -6.06
N ASP A 55 -4.71 -12.41 -4.86
CA ASP A 55 -4.76 -11.47 -3.73
C ASP A 55 -3.90 -10.23 -3.99
N TRP A 56 -2.69 -10.43 -4.51
CA TRP A 56 -1.81 -9.32 -4.85
C TRP A 56 -2.42 -8.45 -5.95
N LEU A 57 -2.99 -9.08 -6.99
CA LEU A 57 -3.66 -8.35 -8.07
C LEU A 57 -4.86 -7.56 -7.55
N TRP A 58 -5.64 -8.16 -6.65
CA TRP A 58 -6.79 -7.47 -6.06
C TRP A 58 -6.36 -6.21 -5.33
N MET A 59 -5.28 -6.27 -4.56
CA MET A 59 -4.77 -5.10 -3.84
C MET A 59 -4.35 -3.99 -4.81
N ILE A 60 -3.61 -4.35 -5.85
CA ILE A 60 -3.11 -3.39 -6.83
C ILE A 60 -4.25 -2.76 -7.62
N GLU A 61 -5.18 -3.58 -8.11
CA GLU A 61 -6.31 -3.10 -8.90
C GLU A 61 -7.25 -2.23 -8.06
N THR A 62 -7.45 -2.58 -6.80
CA THR A 62 -8.26 -1.76 -5.90
C THR A 62 -7.62 -0.40 -5.67
N PHE A 63 -6.32 -0.36 -5.45
CA PHE A 63 -5.60 0.89 -5.28
C PHE A 63 -5.69 1.76 -6.54
N LYS A 64 -5.47 1.15 -7.69
CA LYS A 64 -5.58 1.83 -8.97
C LYS A 64 -6.97 2.46 -9.17
N SER A 65 -8.01 1.69 -8.88
CA SER A 65 -9.39 2.17 -9.02
C SER A 65 -9.66 3.37 -8.11
N LYS A 66 -9.15 3.34 -6.88
CA LYS A 66 -9.32 4.44 -5.95
C LYS A 66 -8.58 5.69 -6.38
N LEU A 67 -7.41 5.55 -6.94
CA LEU A 67 -6.66 6.69 -7.49
C LEU A 67 -7.41 7.33 -8.65
N ILE A 68 -7.94 6.53 -9.56
CA ILE A 68 -8.69 7.02 -10.72
C ILE A 68 -9.96 7.75 -10.27
N ALA A 69 -10.63 7.23 -9.25
CA ALA A 69 -11.84 7.83 -8.73
C ALA A 69 -11.58 9.08 -7.87
N GLY A 70 -10.32 9.36 -7.55
CA GLY A 70 -9.98 10.46 -6.65
C GLY A 70 -10.30 10.17 -5.19
N ASP A 71 -10.45 8.90 -4.85
CA ASP A 71 -10.85 8.45 -3.51
C ASP A 71 -9.63 8.24 -2.63
N TYR A 72 -8.92 9.32 -2.35
CA TYR A 72 -7.72 9.28 -1.51
C TYR A 72 -7.67 10.53 -0.64
N SER A 73 -6.97 10.40 0.49
CA SER A 73 -6.77 11.52 1.40
C SER A 73 -5.51 12.29 1.02
N GLU A 74 -5.64 13.60 0.88
CA GLU A 74 -4.48 14.46 0.69
C GLU A 74 -4.33 15.32 1.94
N ASP A 75 -3.25 15.11 2.64
CA ASP A 75 -2.92 15.89 3.83
C ASP A 75 -1.93 16.97 3.41
N VAL A 76 -2.46 18.08 2.99
CA VAL A 76 -1.66 19.20 2.52
C VAL A 76 -1.57 20.29 3.56
#